data_941ecea2d38edb4b447a22c9405fae8e
#
_entry.id   941ecea2d38edb4b447a22c9405fae8e
#
_cell.length_a   1.000
_cell.length_b   1.000
_cell.length_c   1.000
_cell.angle_alpha   90.00
_cell.angle_beta   90.00
_cell.angle_gamma   90.00
#
_symmetry.space_group_name_H-M   'P 1'
#
loop_
_entity.id
_entity.type
_entity.pdbx_description
1 polymer ?
#
loop_
_entity_poly.entity_id
_entity_poly.type
_entity_poly.pdbx_seq_one_letter_code
_entity_poly.pdbx_strand_id
1 'polypeptide(L)'
;PYDNLSLLVCLKSTGEIEKKVVASVTESLKADPSFTEDWARLVEIFQNPSLQMISFTITEKGYGVAPADLERGLTPVLAMGKVTALLYERFKAGKLPLTVQSMDNCSHNGDKVKTAVHAYAAKWVEQGLVPAEFLAYVQDETKVTFPWSMIDKITPRPDAKVQKMLADDGFEDNYTIVTEKHTFTAPFVNAEETQY
;
A
#
# COMPACT_ATOMS: atom_id res chain seq x y z
N PRO A 1 12.59 -10.84 10.19
CA PRO A 1 13.02 -11.34 11.48
C PRO A 1 11.88 -11.87 12.37
N TYR A 2 10.64 -11.37 12.17
CA TYR A 2 9.47 -11.72 13.00
C TYR A 2 8.43 -12.52 12.24
N ASP A 3 8.80 -13.27 11.22
CA ASP A 3 7.92 -14.10 10.36
C ASP A 3 6.68 -13.33 9.87
N ASN A 4 6.84 -12.03 9.57
CA ASN A 4 5.78 -11.09 9.22
C ASN A 4 4.69 -10.89 10.31
N LEU A 5 4.97 -11.27 11.54
CA LEU A 5 4.09 -11.01 12.67
C LEU A 5 4.21 -9.55 13.14
N SER A 6 3.10 -8.97 13.53
CA SER A 6 3.05 -7.63 14.14
C SER A 6 2.22 -7.65 15.40
N LEU A 7 2.59 -6.88 16.40
CA LEU A 7 1.82 -6.71 17.62
C LEU A 7 1.01 -5.41 17.56
N LEU A 8 -0.31 -5.53 17.64
CA LEU A 8 -1.22 -4.41 17.77
C LEU A 8 -1.58 -4.23 19.25
N VAL A 9 -1.32 -3.04 19.79
CA VAL A 9 -1.70 -2.65 21.14
C VAL A 9 -2.81 -1.61 21.05
N CYS A 10 -4.03 -1.98 21.43
CA CYS A 10 -5.18 -1.08 21.44
C CYS A 10 -5.35 -0.47 22.84
N LEU A 11 -5.31 0.85 22.92
CA LEU A 11 -5.56 1.63 24.13
C LEU A 11 -7.03 2.07 24.13
N LYS A 12 -7.86 1.42 24.94
CA LYS A 12 -9.29 1.73 25.03
C LYS A 12 -9.54 2.97 25.90
N SER A 13 -10.60 3.70 25.61
CA SER A 13 -11.04 4.86 26.41
C SER A 13 -11.36 4.51 27.86
N THR A 14 -11.64 3.25 28.16
CA THR A 14 -11.88 2.71 29.51
C THR A 14 -10.59 2.54 30.33
N GLY A 15 -9.41 2.72 29.69
CA GLY A 15 -8.10 2.41 30.30
C GLY A 15 -7.68 0.94 30.15
N GLU A 16 -8.53 0.09 29.55
CA GLU A 16 -8.18 -1.29 29.22
C GLU A 16 -7.20 -1.33 28.05
N ILE A 17 -6.24 -2.24 28.12
CA ILE A 17 -5.23 -2.46 27.08
C ILE A 17 -5.47 -3.83 26.45
N GLU A 18 -5.70 -3.88 25.15
CA GLU A 18 -5.83 -5.11 24.41
C GLU A 18 -4.60 -5.32 23.53
N LYS A 19 -4.03 -6.51 23.56
CA LYS A 19 -2.87 -6.90 22.73
C LYS A 19 -3.28 -7.99 21.76
N LYS A 20 -3.01 -7.77 20.46
CA LYS A 20 -3.32 -8.73 19.40
C LYS A 20 -2.10 -8.98 18.53
N VAL A 21 -1.75 -10.24 18.32
CA VAL A 21 -0.79 -10.61 17.30
C VAL A 21 -1.50 -10.65 15.94
N VAL A 22 -1.05 -9.82 15.02
CA VAL A 22 -1.53 -9.81 13.63
C VAL A 22 -0.63 -10.74 12.83
N ALA A 23 -1.20 -11.81 12.30
CA ALA A 23 -0.52 -12.84 11.54
C ALA A 23 -1.06 -12.97 10.09
N SER A 24 -1.75 -11.94 9.60
CA SER A 24 -2.36 -11.92 8.27
C SER A 24 -1.40 -11.51 7.16
N VAL A 25 -0.20 -11.01 7.50
CA VAL A 25 0.82 -10.65 6.52
C VAL A 25 1.64 -11.92 6.20
N THR A 26 1.45 -12.47 5.02
CA THR A 26 2.15 -13.69 4.60
C THR A 26 3.51 -13.41 3.98
N GLU A 27 3.65 -12.30 3.28
CA GLU A 27 4.86 -11.91 2.55
C GLU A 27 5.12 -10.41 2.70
N SER A 28 6.40 -10.03 2.67
CA SER A 28 6.85 -8.63 2.64
C SER A 28 7.80 -8.46 1.46
N LEU A 29 7.37 -7.73 0.44
CA LEU A 29 8.04 -7.61 -0.85
C LEU A 29 8.41 -6.15 -1.15
N LYS A 30 9.52 -5.93 -1.83
CA LYS A 30 9.91 -4.61 -2.32
C LYS A 30 9.24 -4.33 -3.66
N ALA A 31 8.35 -3.34 -3.70
CA ALA A 31 7.69 -2.91 -4.93
C ALA A 31 8.64 -2.06 -5.78
N ASP A 32 9.70 -2.67 -6.28
CA ASP A 32 10.68 -2.03 -7.15
C ASP A 32 11.23 -3.04 -8.17
N PRO A 33 11.15 -2.75 -9.49
CA PRO A 33 11.65 -3.65 -10.53
C PRO A 33 13.13 -4.01 -10.44
N SER A 34 13.95 -3.23 -9.71
CA SER A 34 15.36 -3.55 -9.48
C SER A 34 15.55 -4.75 -8.54
N PHE A 35 14.55 -5.08 -7.74
CA PHE A 35 14.50 -6.30 -6.93
C PHE A 35 13.72 -7.37 -7.69
N THR A 36 14.41 -8.05 -8.59
CA THR A 36 13.79 -8.91 -9.60
C THR A 36 12.93 -10.04 -9.04
N GLU A 37 13.33 -10.66 -7.94
CA GLU A 37 12.58 -11.73 -7.29
C GLU A 37 11.28 -11.21 -6.66
N ASP A 38 11.37 -10.12 -5.88
CA ASP A 38 10.22 -9.49 -5.26
C ASP A 38 9.23 -8.96 -6.32
N TRP A 39 9.76 -8.37 -7.40
CA TRP A 39 8.92 -7.87 -8.49
C TRP A 39 8.24 -9.01 -9.24
N ALA A 40 8.93 -10.10 -9.53
CA ALA A 40 8.33 -11.28 -10.16
C ALA A 40 7.21 -11.87 -9.29
N ARG A 41 7.42 -11.89 -7.97
CA ARG A 41 6.39 -12.34 -7.04
C ARG A 41 5.17 -11.40 -7.01
N LEU A 42 5.38 -10.08 -7.05
CA LEU A 42 4.29 -9.11 -7.17
C LEU A 42 3.49 -9.30 -8.47
N VAL A 43 4.18 -9.55 -9.58
CA VAL A 43 3.53 -9.86 -10.86
C VAL A 43 2.66 -11.12 -10.75
N GLU A 44 3.19 -12.19 -10.15
CA GLU A 44 2.43 -13.43 -9.91
C GLU A 44 1.18 -13.17 -9.06
N ILE A 45 1.30 -12.37 -8.00
CA ILE A 45 0.17 -12.00 -7.15
C ILE A 45 -0.89 -11.23 -7.96
N PHE A 46 -0.48 -10.26 -8.80
CA PHE A 46 -1.42 -9.49 -9.61
C PHE A 46 -2.08 -10.31 -10.72
N GLN A 47 -1.42 -11.34 -11.22
CA GLN A 47 -1.98 -12.26 -12.21
C GLN A 47 -2.93 -13.29 -11.58
N ASN A 48 -2.92 -13.44 -10.25
CA ASN A 48 -3.78 -14.40 -9.57
C ASN A 48 -5.25 -13.92 -9.59
N PRO A 49 -6.19 -14.74 -10.07
CA PRO A 49 -7.61 -14.38 -10.11
C PRO A 49 -8.25 -14.21 -8.72
N SER A 50 -7.65 -14.77 -7.66
CA SER A 50 -8.16 -14.62 -6.30
C SER A 50 -7.84 -13.24 -5.69
N LEU A 51 -6.93 -12.46 -6.27
CA LEU A 51 -6.67 -11.09 -5.83
C LEU A 51 -7.87 -10.21 -6.16
N GLN A 52 -8.54 -9.69 -5.16
CA GLN A 52 -9.75 -8.86 -5.31
C GLN A 52 -9.50 -7.38 -5.04
N MET A 53 -8.55 -7.06 -4.17
CA MET A 53 -8.27 -5.70 -3.73
C MET A 53 -6.79 -5.50 -3.41
N ILE A 54 -6.30 -4.33 -3.73
CA ILE A 54 -5.05 -3.80 -3.18
C ILE A 54 -5.36 -2.53 -2.40
N SER A 55 -4.65 -2.30 -1.31
CA SER A 55 -4.74 -1.08 -0.53
C SER A 55 -3.36 -0.52 -0.22
N PHE A 56 -3.28 0.79 -0.04
CA PHE A 56 -2.01 1.44 0.29
C PHE A 56 -2.23 2.75 1.06
N THR A 57 -1.21 3.10 1.83
CA THR A 57 -1.02 4.39 2.49
C THR A 57 0.33 4.94 2.05
N ILE A 58 0.31 5.98 1.24
CA ILE A 58 1.52 6.56 0.63
C ILE A 58 1.62 8.06 0.84
N THR A 59 0.73 8.62 1.66
CA THR A 59 0.51 10.05 1.86
C THR A 59 0.06 10.78 0.59
N GLU A 60 -0.52 11.96 0.74
CA GLU A 60 -1.07 12.72 -0.40
C GLU A 60 -0.05 12.98 -1.52
N LYS A 61 1.22 13.15 -1.17
CA LYS A 61 2.31 13.35 -2.15
C LYS A 61 2.58 12.12 -3.02
N GLY A 62 2.24 10.93 -2.54
CA GLY A 62 2.46 9.67 -3.26
C GLY A 62 1.57 9.47 -4.49
N TYR A 63 0.50 10.26 -4.63
CA TYR A 63 -0.40 10.23 -5.80
C TYR A 63 0.08 11.10 -6.97
N GLY A 64 1.17 11.82 -6.78
CA GLY A 64 1.72 12.70 -7.81
C GLY A 64 2.16 11.92 -9.05
N VAL A 65 1.92 12.53 -10.21
CA VAL A 65 2.42 12.05 -11.50
C VAL A 65 3.45 13.06 -12.00
N ALA A 66 4.70 12.64 -12.10
CA ALA A 66 5.77 13.48 -12.62
C ALA A 66 5.98 13.22 -14.12
N PRO A 67 6.10 14.28 -14.96
CA PRO A 67 6.38 14.12 -16.39
C PRO A 67 7.59 13.23 -16.67
N ALA A 68 8.67 13.40 -15.91
CA ALA A 68 9.88 12.59 -16.04
C ALA A 68 9.64 11.11 -15.75
N ASP A 69 8.68 10.76 -14.89
CA ASP A 69 8.36 9.37 -14.59
C ASP A 69 7.45 8.75 -15.65
N LEU A 70 6.55 9.54 -16.25
CA LEU A 70 5.75 9.12 -17.40
C LEU A 70 6.62 8.73 -18.61
N GLU A 71 7.73 9.45 -18.83
CA GLU A 71 8.65 9.16 -19.93
C GLU A 71 9.51 7.90 -19.70
N ARG A 72 9.49 7.32 -18.50
CA ARG A 72 10.21 6.07 -18.20
C ARG A 72 9.50 4.83 -18.76
N GLY A 73 8.32 4.99 -19.34
CA GLY A 73 7.53 3.88 -19.88
C GLY A 73 7.17 2.86 -18.79
N LEU A 74 7.36 1.58 -19.09
CA LEU A 74 6.96 0.47 -18.20
C LEU A 74 7.91 0.25 -16.99
N THR A 75 8.87 1.16 -16.76
CA THR A 75 9.78 1.10 -15.61
C THR A 75 9.69 2.35 -14.74
N PRO A 76 8.49 2.71 -14.26
CA PRO A 76 8.30 3.88 -13.43
C PRO A 76 8.93 3.69 -12.05
N VAL A 77 9.26 4.81 -11.38
CA VAL A 77 9.81 4.79 -10.02
C VAL A 77 8.79 5.26 -8.98
N LEU A 78 7.79 6.05 -9.39
CA LEU A 78 6.74 6.51 -8.49
C LEU A 78 5.70 5.41 -8.21
N ALA A 79 5.07 5.47 -7.03
CA ALA A 79 4.15 4.44 -6.57
C ALA A 79 2.99 4.19 -7.55
N MET A 80 2.36 5.26 -8.06
CA MET A 80 1.22 5.13 -8.98
C MET A 80 1.62 4.52 -10.33
N GLY A 81 2.82 4.82 -10.83
CA GLY A 81 3.37 4.18 -12.02
C GLY A 81 3.59 2.68 -11.80
N LYS A 82 4.17 2.29 -10.65
CA LYS A 82 4.38 0.88 -10.29
C LYS A 82 3.04 0.13 -10.17
N VAL A 83 2.03 0.74 -9.54
CA VAL A 83 0.66 0.17 -9.49
C VAL A 83 0.11 -0.02 -10.89
N THR A 84 0.28 0.97 -11.78
CA THR A 84 -0.20 0.89 -13.17
C THR A 84 0.53 -0.21 -13.95
N ALA A 85 1.85 -0.39 -13.73
CA ALA A 85 2.62 -1.48 -14.35
C ALA A 85 2.11 -2.86 -13.90
N LEU A 86 1.80 -3.03 -12.63
CA LEU A 86 1.22 -4.27 -12.10
C LEU A 86 -0.23 -4.48 -12.59
N LEU A 87 -1.02 -3.43 -12.78
CA LEU A 87 -2.34 -3.51 -13.43
C LEU A 87 -2.21 -3.95 -14.89
N TYR A 88 -1.15 -3.55 -15.59
CA TYR A 88 -0.91 -4.05 -16.94
C TYR A 88 -0.59 -5.55 -16.96
N GLU A 89 0.14 -6.06 -15.99
CA GLU A 89 0.35 -7.51 -15.83
C GLU A 89 -0.98 -8.24 -15.58
N ARG A 90 -1.86 -7.66 -14.76
CA ARG A 90 -3.20 -8.21 -14.52
C ARG A 90 -4.10 -8.16 -15.77
N PHE A 91 -4.00 -7.09 -16.55
CA PHE A 91 -4.67 -7.00 -17.85
C PHE A 91 -4.24 -8.15 -18.79
N LYS A 92 -2.94 -8.41 -18.89
CA LYS A 92 -2.40 -9.52 -19.70
C LYS A 92 -2.87 -10.89 -19.23
N ALA A 93 -3.09 -11.07 -17.94
CA ALA A 93 -3.59 -12.30 -17.34
C ALA A 93 -5.10 -12.56 -17.59
N GLY A 94 -5.78 -11.72 -18.34
CA GLY A 94 -7.18 -11.94 -18.73
C GLY A 94 -8.14 -10.83 -18.32
N LYS A 95 -7.64 -9.61 -18.10
CA LYS A 95 -8.45 -8.43 -17.72
C LYS A 95 -9.24 -8.68 -16.43
N LEU A 96 -8.59 -9.30 -15.46
CA LEU A 96 -9.20 -9.68 -14.19
C LEU A 96 -9.61 -8.44 -13.37
N PRO A 97 -10.78 -8.44 -12.71
CA PRO A 97 -11.23 -7.28 -11.94
C PRO A 97 -10.37 -7.04 -10.69
N LEU A 98 -10.22 -5.77 -10.30
CA LEU A 98 -9.48 -5.37 -9.10
C LEU A 98 -10.02 -4.07 -8.52
N THR A 99 -10.14 -4.01 -7.20
CA THR A 99 -10.33 -2.77 -6.46
C THR A 99 -8.97 -2.20 -6.04
N VAL A 100 -8.73 -0.93 -6.37
CA VAL A 100 -7.51 -0.20 -6.01
C VAL A 100 -7.87 0.88 -5.00
N GLN A 101 -7.60 0.63 -3.72
CA GLN A 101 -8.10 1.44 -2.62
C GLN A 101 -7.00 2.25 -1.94
N SER A 102 -7.18 3.56 -1.89
CA SER A 102 -6.40 4.43 -1.02
C SER A 102 -6.90 4.32 0.42
N MET A 103 -5.96 4.23 1.37
CA MET A 103 -6.21 4.29 2.80
C MET A 103 -5.61 5.56 3.42
N ASP A 104 -5.34 6.58 2.61
CA ASP A 104 -4.83 7.87 3.07
C ASP A 104 -5.97 8.83 3.42
N ASN A 105 -5.80 9.56 4.51
CA ASN A 105 -6.74 10.61 4.93
C ASN A 105 -6.56 11.87 4.07
N CYS A 106 -7.12 11.84 2.88
CA CYS A 106 -7.20 13.00 1.99
C CYS A 106 -8.50 12.99 1.20
N SER A 107 -9.01 14.19 0.90
CA SER A 107 -10.27 14.35 0.17
C SER A 107 -10.19 13.69 -1.21
N HIS A 108 -11.26 12.96 -1.56
CA HIS A 108 -11.40 12.28 -2.85
C HIS A 108 -10.20 11.37 -3.17
N ASN A 109 -9.75 10.61 -2.17
CA ASN A 109 -8.55 9.78 -2.28
C ASN A 109 -8.61 8.78 -3.45
N GLY A 110 -9.76 8.17 -3.72
CA GLY A 110 -9.97 7.29 -4.88
C GLY A 110 -9.79 8.01 -6.22
N ASP A 111 -10.27 9.26 -6.36
CA ASP A 111 -10.11 10.04 -7.58
C ASP A 111 -8.64 10.37 -7.86
N LYS A 112 -7.84 10.61 -6.82
CA LYS A 112 -6.39 10.83 -6.98
C LYS A 112 -5.70 9.60 -7.56
N VAL A 113 -6.04 8.41 -7.07
CA VAL A 113 -5.55 7.14 -7.61
C VAL A 113 -5.99 6.95 -9.06
N LYS A 114 -7.29 7.10 -9.32
CA LYS A 114 -7.89 6.97 -10.66
C LYS A 114 -7.20 7.88 -11.68
N THR A 115 -7.05 9.14 -11.33
CA THR A 115 -6.40 10.14 -12.19
C THR A 115 -4.96 9.75 -12.50
N ALA A 116 -4.19 9.33 -11.52
CA ALA A 116 -2.80 8.93 -11.71
C ALA A 116 -2.67 7.68 -12.59
N VAL A 117 -3.44 6.62 -12.29
CA VAL A 117 -3.43 5.38 -13.09
C VAL A 117 -3.82 5.64 -14.53
N HIS A 118 -4.88 6.46 -14.76
CA HIS A 118 -5.31 6.82 -16.11
C HIS A 118 -4.24 7.63 -16.86
N ALA A 119 -3.53 8.52 -16.19
CA ALA A 119 -2.47 9.31 -16.80
C ALA A 119 -1.30 8.43 -17.28
N TYR A 120 -0.86 7.47 -16.47
CA TYR A 120 0.16 6.51 -16.87
C TYR A 120 -0.32 5.63 -18.03
N ALA A 121 -1.50 5.05 -17.93
CA ALA A 121 -2.05 4.20 -18.98
C ALA A 121 -2.21 4.94 -20.32
N ALA A 122 -2.75 6.16 -20.29
CA ALA A 122 -2.91 6.99 -21.50
C ALA A 122 -1.55 7.32 -22.12
N LYS A 123 -0.54 7.70 -21.30
CA LYS A 123 0.80 8.01 -21.81
C LYS A 123 1.46 6.79 -22.44
N TRP A 124 1.32 5.62 -21.86
CA TRP A 124 1.90 4.39 -22.40
C TRP A 124 1.21 3.94 -23.70
N VAL A 125 -0.09 4.21 -23.86
CA VAL A 125 -0.79 4.02 -25.15
C VAL A 125 -0.25 5.00 -26.20
N GLU A 126 -0.10 6.29 -25.84
CA GLU A 126 0.47 7.31 -26.74
C GLU A 126 1.88 6.92 -27.21
N GLN A 127 2.69 6.34 -26.33
CA GLN A 127 4.04 5.87 -26.62
C GLN A 127 4.08 4.52 -27.37
N GLY A 128 2.92 3.88 -27.60
CA GLY A 128 2.85 2.56 -28.25
C GLY A 128 3.41 1.41 -27.39
N LEU A 129 3.56 1.60 -26.08
CA LEU A 129 4.11 0.60 -25.16
C LEU A 129 3.07 -0.42 -24.70
N VAL A 130 1.80 -0.03 -24.70
CA VAL A 130 0.67 -0.87 -24.33
C VAL A 130 -0.47 -0.69 -25.35
N PRO A 131 -1.34 -1.69 -25.53
CA PRO A 131 -2.49 -1.55 -26.44
C PRO A 131 -3.56 -0.61 -25.84
N ALA A 132 -4.37 0.01 -26.71
CA ALA A 132 -5.46 0.91 -26.30
C ALA A 132 -6.48 0.23 -25.37
N GLU A 133 -6.65 -1.07 -25.50
CA GLU A 133 -7.51 -1.90 -24.65
C GLU A 133 -7.08 -1.92 -23.18
N PHE A 134 -5.81 -1.63 -22.88
CA PHE A 134 -5.36 -1.48 -21.50
C PHE A 134 -5.92 -0.20 -20.87
N LEU A 135 -5.91 0.92 -21.60
CA LEU A 135 -6.54 2.14 -21.12
C LEU A 135 -8.05 1.94 -20.92
N ALA A 136 -8.71 1.27 -21.87
CA ALA A 136 -10.13 0.94 -21.74
C ALA A 136 -10.40 0.05 -20.51
N TYR A 137 -9.51 -0.91 -20.23
CA TYR A 137 -9.62 -1.78 -19.04
C TYR A 137 -9.53 -1.00 -17.72
N VAL A 138 -8.59 -0.09 -17.57
CA VAL A 138 -8.46 0.70 -16.32
C VAL A 138 -9.55 1.76 -16.19
N GLN A 139 -10.23 2.12 -17.26
CA GLN A 139 -11.37 3.03 -17.28
C GLN A 139 -12.73 2.34 -17.09
N ASP A 140 -12.79 1.02 -17.26
CA ASP A 140 -13.99 0.24 -17.06
C ASP A 140 -14.23 -0.03 -15.59
N GLU A 141 -15.20 0.66 -15.00
CA GLU A 141 -15.57 0.53 -13.57
C GLU A 141 -16.13 -0.86 -13.20
N THR A 142 -16.44 -1.72 -14.17
CA THR A 142 -16.74 -3.14 -13.92
C THR A 142 -15.50 -3.99 -13.78
N LYS A 143 -14.33 -3.44 -14.12
CA LYS A 143 -13.02 -4.11 -14.08
C LYS A 143 -12.11 -3.51 -13.02
N VAL A 144 -11.87 -2.22 -13.07
CA VAL A 144 -10.98 -1.56 -12.09
C VAL A 144 -11.74 -0.45 -11.37
N THR A 145 -11.87 -0.59 -10.07
CA THR A 145 -12.58 0.38 -9.24
C THR A 145 -11.63 1.14 -8.33
N PHE A 146 -11.94 2.41 -8.09
CA PHE A 146 -11.17 3.32 -7.26
C PHE A 146 -12.10 3.95 -6.21
N PRO A 147 -12.56 3.18 -5.22
CA PRO A 147 -13.52 3.69 -4.24
C PRO A 147 -12.88 4.76 -3.36
N TRP A 148 -13.72 5.71 -2.93
CA TRP A 148 -13.34 6.61 -1.86
C TRP A 148 -13.38 5.86 -0.54
N SER A 149 -12.42 6.12 0.32
CA SER A 149 -12.42 5.63 1.69
C SER A 149 -12.37 6.80 2.66
N MET A 150 -13.11 6.67 3.73
CA MET A 150 -13.02 7.59 4.86
C MET A 150 -12.08 7.00 5.89
N ILE A 151 -10.96 7.70 6.11
CA ILE A 151 -9.92 7.29 7.05
C ILE A 151 -9.84 8.34 8.14
N ASP A 152 -10.13 7.94 9.36
CA ASP A 152 -10.11 8.81 10.53
C ASP A 152 -9.27 8.27 11.70
N LYS A 153 -8.75 7.05 11.56
CA LYS A 153 -7.88 6.44 12.55
C LYS A 153 -6.43 6.84 12.31
N ILE A 154 -5.80 7.34 13.37
CA ILE A 154 -4.38 7.68 13.35
C ILE A 154 -3.64 6.61 14.16
N THR A 155 -2.52 6.12 13.63
CA THR A 155 -1.54 5.35 14.41
C THR A 155 -0.47 6.33 14.90
N PRO A 156 -0.50 6.76 16.17
CA PRO A 156 0.51 7.64 16.71
C PRO A 156 1.87 6.94 16.78
N ARG A 157 2.93 7.72 16.93
CA ARG A 157 4.24 7.13 17.21
C ARG A 157 4.17 6.28 18.48
N PRO A 158 4.96 5.20 18.57
CA PRO A 158 4.99 4.35 19.76
C PRO A 158 5.12 5.16 21.04
N ASP A 159 4.18 4.95 21.95
CA ASP A 159 4.18 5.61 23.25
C ASP A 159 5.23 4.94 24.16
N ALA A 160 6.03 5.75 24.85
CA ALA A 160 7.07 5.26 25.74
C ALA A 160 6.52 4.41 26.91
N LYS A 161 5.28 4.68 27.37
CA LYS A 161 4.64 3.87 28.41
C LYS A 161 4.26 2.50 27.86
N VAL A 162 3.76 2.44 26.62
CA VAL A 162 3.46 1.17 25.94
C VAL A 162 4.74 0.38 25.72
N GLN A 163 5.81 1.03 25.27
CA GLN A 163 7.11 0.41 25.09
C GLN A 163 7.65 -0.20 26.40
N LYS A 164 7.56 0.56 27.49
CA LYS A 164 7.97 0.06 28.82
C LYS A 164 7.11 -1.12 29.26
N MET A 165 5.79 -1.03 29.12
CA MET A 165 4.87 -2.10 29.47
C MET A 165 5.17 -3.39 28.70
N LEU A 166 5.44 -3.29 27.40
CA LEU A 166 5.81 -4.45 26.58
C LEU A 166 7.15 -5.06 26.99
N ALA A 167 8.12 -4.23 27.39
CA ALA A 167 9.39 -4.71 27.95
C ALA A 167 9.18 -5.45 29.27
N ASP A 168 8.36 -4.91 30.18
CA ASP A 168 8.00 -5.54 31.45
C ASP A 168 7.25 -6.88 31.23
N ASP A 169 6.51 -7.03 30.13
CA ASP A 169 5.86 -8.27 29.71
C ASP A 169 6.81 -9.26 29.00
N GLY A 170 8.09 -8.92 28.84
CA GLY A 170 9.09 -9.77 28.17
C GLY A 170 9.07 -9.69 26.64
N PHE A 171 8.44 -8.67 26.05
CA PHE A 171 8.52 -8.42 24.62
C PHE A 171 9.88 -7.81 24.27
N GLU A 172 10.71 -8.57 23.60
CA GLU A 172 12.03 -8.16 23.14
C GLU A 172 11.95 -7.29 21.88
N ASP A 173 13.07 -6.62 21.52
CA ASP A 173 13.22 -5.81 20.31
C ASP A 173 12.19 -4.68 20.14
N ASN A 174 11.72 -4.09 21.25
CA ASN A 174 10.73 -3.00 21.25
C ASN A 174 11.36 -1.60 21.15
N TYR A 175 12.56 -1.49 20.64
CA TYR A 175 13.30 -0.23 20.53
C TYR A 175 13.15 0.43 19.16
N THR A 176 13.33 1.75 19.15
CA THR A 176 13.30 2.56 17.93
C THR A 176 14.65 2.50 17.22
N ILE A 177 14.64 2.17 15.95
CA ILE A 177 15.82 2.22 15.09
C ILE A 177 15.85 3.57 14.38
N VAL A 178 16.90 4.34 14.58
CA VAL A 178 17.12 5.63 13.92
C VAL A 178 18.26 5.49 12.93
N THR A 179 18.00 5.84 11.69
CA THR A 179 19.01 5.93 10.62
C THR A 179 19.16 7.38 10.16
N GLU A 180 20.17 7.68 9.37
CA GLU A 180 20.39 9.03 8.82
C GLU A 180 19.18 9.57 8.03
N LYS A 181 18.39 8.70 7.43
CA LYS A 181 17.26 9.09 6.56
C LYS A 181 15.90 8.87 7.19
N HIS A 182 15.74 7.90 8.06
CA HIS A 182 14.45 7.48 8.59
C HIS A 182 14.54 7.02 10.04
N THR A 183 13.46 7.22 10.76
CA THR A 183 13.23 6.61 12.06
C THR A 183 12.28 5.44 11.87
N PHE A 184 12.73 4.24 12.18
CA PHE A 184 11.93 3.03 12.18
C PHE A 184 11.55 2.69 13.61
N THR A 185 10.34 2.27 13.81
CA THR A 185 9.85 1.84 15.11
C THR A 185 9.87 0.33 15.21
N ALA A 186 9.86 -0.14 16.44
CA ALA A 186 9.78 -1.54 16.79
C ALA A 186 8.54 -2.24 16.19
N PRO A 187 8.47 -3.59 16.17
CA PRO A 187 7.42 -4.37 15.54
C PRO A 187 6.10 -4.37 16.33
N PHE A 188 5.71 -3.22 16.88
CA PHE A 188 4.40 -3.01 17.47
C PHE A 188 3.78 -1.70 16.99
N VAL A 189 2.46 -1.66 16.96
CA VAL A 189 1.66 -0.47 16.68
C VAL A 189 0.73 -0.25 17.84
N ASN A 190 0.70 0.97 18.37
CA ASN A 190 -0.35 1.37 19.30
C ASN A 190 -1.39 2.23 18.58
N ALA A 191 -2.64 2.04 18.90
CA ALA A 191 -3.75 2.80 18.37
C ALA A 191 -4.75 3.10 19.48
N GLU A 192 -5.33 4.29 19.43
CA GLU A 192 -6.47 4.62 20.27
C GLU A 192 -7.77 4.08 19.65
N GLU A 193 -8.63 3.54 20.49
CA GLU A 193 -9.96 3.15 20.04
C GLU A 193 -10.81 4.41 19.94
N THR A 194 -11.23 4.76 18.71
CA THR A 194 -12.20 5.83 18.50
C THR A 194 -13.60 5.31 18.83
N GLN A 195 -14.31 6.05 19.66
CA GLN A 195 -15.74 5.86 19.86
C GLN A 195 -16.52 6.60 18.75
N TYR A 196 -17.37 5.89 18.06
CA TYR A 196 -18.39 6.47 17.16
C TYR A 196 -19.75 6.38 17.84
#